data_4cf5b058c6375504cef35fe7ab7dc7e7
#
_entry.id   4cf5b058c6375504cef35fe7ab7dc7e7
#
_cell.length_a   1.000
_cell.length_b   1.000
_cell.length_c   1.000
_cell.angle_alpha   90.00
_cell.angle_beta   90.00
_cell.angle_gamma   90.00
#
_symmetry.space_group_name_H-M   'P 1'
#
loop_
_entity.id
_entity.type
_entity.pdbx_description
1 polymer ?
#
loop_
_entity_poly.entity_id
_entity_poly.type
_entity_poly.pdbx_seq_one_letter_code
_entity_poly.pdbx_strand_id
1 'polypeptide(L)'
;MQPKSCTYQKIIVSLQREKIMNTCMTFDKVIEDGRLWAVRYNGEQENALQKVMGQWNDAEWLADFFTQNFDDLVSYFKITKLDEAVYDTMEDSDELECLILDISPDANLDELFRPLENGRTSEMMLSKEKARLSNRPRHASWLRLYAIKLNPGIYVISGGAIKLTRTMQEREHTLIELEKLEKVRQYLVANGVVDDDSFNDLIK
;
A
#
# COMPACT_ATOMS: atom_id res chain seq x y z
N MET A 1 -17.31 -8.78 32.18
CA MET A 1 -17.57 -9.39 30.86
C MET A 1 -16.58 -8.75 29.90
N GLN A 2 -15.52 -9.44 29.52
CA GLN A 2 -14.57 -8.92 28.54
C GLN A 2 -15.12 -9.09 27.12
N PRO A 3 -14.86 -8.16 26.20
CA PRO A 3 -15.50 -8.13 24.89
C PRO A 3 -14.97 -9.25 23.98
N LYS A 4 -15.88 -10.00 23.39
CA LYS A 4 -15.64 -11.04 22.36
C LYS A 4 -15.02 -10.51 21.06
N SER A 5 -14.85 -9.21 20.93
CA SER A 5 -14.32 -8.49 19.75
C SER A 5 -12.84 -8.82 19.44
N CYS A 6 -11.99 -8.96 20.46
CA CYS A 6 -10.56 -9.20 20.29
C CYS A 6 -10.22 -10.59 19.68
N THR A 7 -11.08 -11.59 19.94
CA THR A 7 -10.88 -12.96 19.44
C THR A 7 -11.26 -13.08 17.97
N TYR A 8 -12.33 -12.39 17.53
CA TYR A 8 -12.76 -12.37 16.13
C TYR A 8 -11.75 -11.65 15.23
N GLN A 9 -11.20 -10.53 15.67
CA GLN A 9 -10.15 -9.84 14.92
C GLN A 9 -8.89 -10.70 14.76
N LYS A 10 -8.44 -11.39 15.80
CA LYS A 10 -7.30 -12.31 15.73
C LYS A 10 -7.54 -13.47 14.76
N ILE A 11 -8.76 -13.99 14.69
CA ILE A 11 -9.11 -15.06 13.74
C ILE A 11 -9.13 -14.54 12.30
N ILE A 12 -9.70 -13.38 12.05
CA ILE A 12 -9.72 -12.77 10.70
C ILE A 12 -8.29 -12.50 10.22
N VAL A 13 -7.44 -11.98 11.09
CA VAL A 13 -6.03 -11.69 10.78
C VAL A 13 -5.24 -12.99 10.55
N SER A 14 -5.50 -14.06 11.33
CA SER A 14 -4.82 -15.35 11.09
C SER A 14 -5.26 -15.98 9.78
N LEU A 15 -6.55 -15.89 9.42
CA LEU A 15 -7.07 -16.37 8.13
C LEU A 15 -6.54 -15.55 6.95
N GLN A 16 -6.37 -14.23 7.13
CA GLN A 16 -5.71 -13.40 6.12
C GLN A 16 -4.23 -13.77 5.96
N ARG A 17 -3.51 -14.04 7.05
CA ARG A 17 -2.13 -14.53 7.01
C ARG A 17 -2.00 -15.88 6.30
N GLU A 18 -2.88 -16.85 6.59
CA GLU A 18 -2.90 -18.14 5.89
C GLU A 18 -3.22 -18.00 4.40
N LYS A 19 -4.17 -17.14 4.05
CA LYS A 19 -4.55 -16.86 2.66
C LYS A 19 -3.40 -16.22 1.86
N ILE A 20 -2.61 -15.37 2.51
CA ILE A 20 -1.40 -14.78 1.92
C ILE A 20 -0.27 -15.84 1.77
N MET A 21 -0.24 -16.90 2.57
CA MET A 21 0.81 -17.93 2.57
C MET A 21 0.72 -18.91 1.38
N ASN A 22 -0.46 -19.14 0.79
CA ASN A 22 -0.68 -20.02 -0.37
C ASN A 22 -0.79 -19.21 -1.66
N THR A 23 0.33 -18.72 -2.17
CA THR A 23 0.32 -17.60 -3.10
C THR A 23 0.52 -18.03 -4.54
N CYS A 24 -0.56 -18.23 -5.25
CA CYS A 24 -0.63 -17.87 -6.66
C CYS A 24 -1.01 -16.36 -6.70
N MET A 25 -0.21 -15.51 -7.32
CA MET A 25 -0.54 -14.10 -7.54
C MET A 25 -0.42 -13.80 -9.02
N THR A 26 -1.25 -12.89 -9.50
CA THR A 26 -1.19 -12.35 -10.86
C THR A 26 -0.93 -10.87 -10.81
N PHE A 27 -0.63 -10.27 -11.95
CA PHE A 27 -0.25 -8.87 -12.05
C PHE A 27 -1.12 -8.21 -13.10
N ASP A 28 -1.85 -7.18 -12.66
CA ASP A 28 -2.67 -6.38 -13.57
C ASP A 28 -1.88 -5.15 -13.99
N LYS A 29 -1.92 -4.84 -15.28
CA LYS A 29 -1.38 -3.60 -15.80
C LYS A 29 -2.27 -2.44 -15.36
N VAL A 30 -1.68 -1.43 -14.74
CA VAL A 30 -2.37 -0.21 -14.27
C VAL A 30 -2.25 0.90 -15.31
N ILE A 31 -1.04 1.08 -15.88
CA ILE A 31 -0.77 2.04 -16.95
C ILE A 31 -0.42 1.28 -18.22
N GLU A 32 -1.03 1.67 -19.34
CA GLU A 32 -0.93 0.95 -20.63
C GLU A 32 0.50 0.76 -21.14
N ASP A 33 1.40 1.71 -20.86
CA ASP A 33 2.80 1.63 -21.25
C ASP A 33 3.63 0.62 -20.42
N GLY A 34 3.03 0.02 -19.39
CA GLY A 34 3.67 -1.02 -18.58
C GLY A 34 4.59 -0.49 -17.47
N ARG A 35 4.57 0.81 -17.18
CA ARG A 35 5.35 1.40 -16.08
C ARG A 35 4.82 1.05 -14.70
N LEU A 36 3.51 0.78 -14.59
CA LEU A 36 2.86 0.50 -13.31
C LEU A 36 1.97 -0.74 -13.41
N TRP A 37 2.19 -1.63 -12.47
CA TRP A 37 1.44 -2.87 -12.28
C TRP A 37 0.90 -2.94 -10.86
N ALA A 38 -0.12 -3.76 -10.64
CA ALA A 38 -0.63 -4.05 -9.30
C ALA A 38 -0.85 -5.56 -9.13
N VAL A 39 -0.49 -6.06 -7.96
CA VAL A 39 -0.69 -7.47 -7.61
C VAL A 39 -2.17 -7.74 -7.41
N ARG A 40 -2.66 -8.83 -8.00
CA ARG A 40 -3.93 -9.46 -7.62
C ARG A 40 -3.62 -10.72 -6.82
N TYR A 41 -4.00 -10.72 -5.56
CA TYR A 41 -3.80 -11.87 -4.69
C TYR A 41 -4.82 -12.98 -4.97
N ASN A 42 -4.42 -14.22 -4.72
CA ASN A 42 -5.28 -15.38 -4.99
C ASN A 42 -6.64 -15.29 -4.29
N GLY A 43 -7.71 -15.45 -5.07
CA GLY A 43 -9.09 -15.38 -4.62
C GLY A 43 -9.62 -13.96 -4.38
N GLU A 44 -8.85 -12.93 -4.72
CA GLU A 44 -9.32 -11.54 -4.74
C GLU A 44 -9.83 -11.20 -6.15
N GLN A 45 -10.91 -10.43 -6.24
CA GLN A 45 -11.43 -9.94 -7.53
C GLN A 45 -10.74 -8.66 -7.96
N GLU A 46 -10.35 -7.84 -7.00
CA GLU A 46 -9.65 -6.57 -7.19
C GLU A 46 -8.15 -6.76 -7.01
N ASN A 47 -7.37 -5.99 -7.74
CA ASN A 47 -5.94 -5.88 -7.48
C ASN A 47 -5.66 -4.98 -6.27
N ALA A 48 -4.42 -4.97 -5.82
CA ALA A 48 -4.00 -4.27 -4.60
C ALA A 48 -4.27 -2.76 -4.65
N LEU A 49 -4.14 -2.12 -5.82
CA LEU A 49 -4.43 -0.70 -5.97
C LEU A 49 -5.93 -0.41 -5.88
N GLN A 50 -6.74 -1.15 -6.63
CA GLN A 50 -8.20 -1.01 -6.61
C GLN A 50 -8.77 -1.18 -5.20
N LYS A 51 -8.32 -2.21 -4.49
CA LYS A 51 -8.75 -2.48 -3.12
C LYS A 51 -8.41 -1.35 -2.15
N VAL A 52 -7.20 -0.82 -2.24
CA VAL A 52 -6.73 0.26 -1.36
C VAL A 52 -7.47 1.55 -1.66
N MET A 53 -7.62 1.92 -2.93
CA MET A 53 -8.39 3.11 -3.33
C MET A 53 -9.87 3.00 -2.95
N GLY A 54 -10.48 1.82 -3.12
CA GLY A 54 -11.83 1.57 -2.66
C GLY A 54 -12.00 1.78 -1.15
N GLN A 55 -11.07 1.30 -0.33
CA GLN A 55 -11.08 1.49 1.12
C GLN A 55 -10.87 2.97 1.53
N TRP A 56 -9.99 3.68 0.86
CA TRP A 56 -9.68 5.06 1.19
C TRP A 56 -10.74 6.06 0.71
N ASN A 57 -11.65 5.62 -0.16
CA ASN A 57 -12.81 6.38 -0.64
C ASN A 57 -14.14 5.89 -0.04
N ASP A 58 -14.11 4.93 0.89
CA ASP A 58 -15.28 4.47 1.63
C ASP A 58 -15.35 5.17 3.00
N ALA A 59 -16.27 6.14 3.11
CA ALA A 59 -16.43 6.94 4.32
C ALA A 59 -16.83 6.12 5.56
N GLU A 60 -17.62 5.03 5.39
CA GLU A 60 -18.02 4.15 6.49
C GLU A 60 -16.83 3.32 6.98
N TRP A 61 -16.08 2.73 6.06
CA TRP A 61 -14.86 2.01 6.38
C TRP A 61 -13.83 2.90 7.08
N LEU A 62 -13.65 4.14 6.60
CA LEU A 62 -12.73 5.11 7.20
C LEU A 62 -13.17 5.53 8.61
N ALA A 63 -14.46 5.78 8.83
CA ALA A 63 -14.99 6.12 10.14
C ALA A 63 -14.75 4.99 11.16
N ASP A 64 -14.96 3.74 10.75
CA ASP A 64 -14.65 2.57 11.58
C ASP A 64 -13.16 2.43 11.84
N PHE A 65 -12.31 2.61 10.83
CA PHE A 65 -10.85 2.57 10.97
C PHE A 65 -10.35 3.62 11.96
N PHE A 66 -10.75 4.88 11.80
CA PHE A 66 -10.30 5.96 12.69
C PHE A 66 -10.89 5.85 14.10
N THR A 67 -12.09 5.29 14.25
CA THR A 67 -12.65 4.97 15.58
C THR A 67 -11.79 3.94 16.31
N GLN A 68 -11.34 2.90 15.62
CA GLN A 68 -10.48 1.86 16.19
C GLN A 68 -9.06 2.34 16.50
N ASN A 69 -8.58 3.35 15.77
CA ASN A 69 -7.21 3.90 15.87
C ASN A 69 -7.21 5.35 16.41
N PHE A 70 -8.23 5.74 17.16
CA PHE A 70 -8.42 7.13 17.59
C PHE A 70 -7.28 7.64 18.45
N ASP A 71 -6.76 6.83 19.36
CA ASP A 71 -5.64 7.20 20.23
C ASP A 71 -4.37 7.54 19.42
N ASP A 72 -4.12 6.82 18.33
CA ASP A 72 -2.99 7.12 17.44
C ASP A 72 -3.21 8.42 16.66
N LEU A 73 -4.43 8.62 16.14
CA LEU A 73 -4.80 9.85 15.44
C LEU A 73 -4.58 11.09 16.32
N VAL A 74 -5.06 11.04 17.56
CA VAL A 74 -4.88 12.12 18.52
C VAL A 74 -3.42 12.29 18.93
N SER A 75 -2.73 11.17 19.22
CA SER A 75 -1.36 11.21 19.75
C SER A 75 -0.36 11.75 18.74
N TYR A 76 -0.45 11.32 17.47
CA TYR A 76 0.55 11.65 16.45
C TYR A 76 0.15 12.84 15.57
N PHE A 77 -1.15 13.03 15.29
CA PHE A 77 -1.64 14.05 14.35
C PHE A 77 -2.40 15.18 15.03
N LYS A 78 -2.77 15.05 16.33
CA LYS A 78 -3.54 16.03 17.10
C LYS A 78 -4.94 16.29 16.53
N ILE A 79 -5.48 15.39 15.75
CA ILE A 79 -6.83 15.44 15.20
C ILE A 79 -7.76 14.73 16.17
N THR A 80 -8.82 15.44 16.59
CA THR A 80 -9.82 14.94 17.56
C THR A 80 -11.20 14.75 16.95
N LYS A 81 -11.37 15.10 15.67
CA LYS A 81 -12.63 14.96 14.94
C LYS A 81 -12.47 13.86 13.88
N LEU A 82 -13.28 12.83 13.98
CA LEU A 82 -13.25 11.73 13.01
C LEU A 82 -13.63 12.19 11.61
N ASP A 83 -14.63 13.06 11.48
CA ASP A 83 -15.08 13.58 10.17
C ASP A 83 -13.94 14.31 9.44
N GLU A 84 -13.08 15.01 10.17
CA GLU A 84 -11.91 15.69 9.60
C GLU A 84 -10.91 14.66 9.05
N ALA A 85 -10.63 13.60 9.81
CA ALA A 85 -9.73 12.54 9.37
C ALA A 85 -10.27 11.77 8.16
N VAL A 86 -11.57 11.49 8.12
CA VAL A 86 -12.24 10.85 6.98
C VAL A 86 -12.11 11.72 5.74
N TYR A 87 -12.49 12.99 5.85
CA TYR A 87 -12.44 13.94 4.74
C TYR A 87 -11.02 14.11 4.20
N ASP A 88 -10.03 14.34 5.08
CA ASP A 88 -8.64 14.52 4.69
C ASP A 88 -8.06 13.24 4.03
N THR A 89 -8.52 12.05 4.44
CA THR A 89 -8.12 10.79 3.81
C THR A 89 -8.67 10.66 2.39
N MET A 90 -9.93 10.98 2.18
CA MET A 90 -10.56 10.94 0.85
C MET A 90 -9.90 11.94 -0.09
N GLU A 91 -9.66 13.20 0.35
CA GLU A 91 -8.91 14.18 -0.43
C GLU A 91 -7.49 13.69 -0.79
N ASP A 92 -6.78 13.11 0.19
CA ASP A 92 -5.44 12.55 -0.04
C ASP A 92 -5.47 11.36 -1.01
N SER A 93 -6.52 10.53 -0.95
CA SER A 93 -6.70 9.39 -1.85
C SER A 93 -6.91 9.85 -3.29
N ASP A 94 -7.81 10.80 -3.51
CA ASP A 94 -8.11 11.35 -4.83
C ASP A 94 -6.87 12.01 -5.46
N GLU A 95 -6.13 12.80 -4.67
CA GLU A 95 -4.89 13.43 -5.15
C GLU A 95 -3.82 12.38 -5.49
N LEU A 96 -3.68 11.34 -4.65
CA LEU A 96 -2.71 10.28 -4.89
C LEU A 96 -3.09 9.46 -6.14
N GLU A 97 -4.38 9.18 -6.34
CA GLU A 97 -4.89 8.49 -7.52
C GLU A 97 -4.64 9.32 -8.79
N CYS A 98 -4.92 10.60 -8.77
CA CYS A 98 -4.59 11.51 -9.87
C CYS A 98 -3.08 11.50 -10.19
N LEU A 99 -2.22 11.59 -9.17
CA LEU A 99 -0.77 11.54 -9.37
C LEU A 99 -0.28 10.21 -9.96
N ILE A 100 -0.99 9.11 -9.71
CA ILE A 100 -0.64 7.78 -10.21
C ILE A 100 -1.17 7.56 -11.63
N LEU A 101 -2.42 7.94 -11.89
CA LEU A 101 -3.11 7.63 -13.15
C LEU A 101 -3.00 8.74 -14.19
N ASP A 102 -2.91 10.00 -13.76
CA ASP A 102 -2.81 11.18 -14.63
C ASP A 102 -1.35 11.51 -15.01
N ILE A 103 -0.50 10.52 -14.84
CA ILE A 103 0.92 10.66 -15.16
C ILE A 103 1.06 10.82 -16.68
N SER A 104 1.38 12.03 -17.10
CA SER A 104 1.92 12.31 -18.43
C SER A 104 2.98 11.25 -18.79
N PRO A 105 3.07 10.82 -20.05
CA PRO A 105 4.14 9.91 -20.50
C PRO A 105 5.54 10.33 -20.05
N ASP A 106 5.73 11.62 -19.78
CA ASP A 106 6.99 12.20 -19.33
C ASP A 106 7.15 12.21 -17.79
N ALA A 107 6.10 11.89 -17.02
CA ALA A 107 6.19 11.91 -15.56
C ALA A 107 6.95 10.70 -15.05
N ASN A 108 7.84 10.96 -14.10
CA ASN A 108 8.73 9.96 -13.53
C ASN A 108 8.16 9.41 -12.22
N LEU A 109 7.74 8.14 -12.22
CA LEU A 109 7.29 7.45 -11.00
C LEU A 109 8.36 7.43 -9.90
N ASP A 110 9.64 7.56 -10.23
CA ASP A 110 10.73 7.70 -9.26
C ASP A 110 10.61 8.98 -8.42
N GLU A 111 9.84 9.98 -8.84
CA GLU A 111 9.56 11.17 -8.04
C GLU A 111 8.49 10.91 -6.98
N LEU A 112 7.56 10.02 -7.26
CA LEU A 112 6.49 9.64 -6.34
C LEU A 112 6.94 8.56 -5.34
N PHE A 113 7.57 7.49 -5.85
CA PHE A 113 8.06 6.39 -5.03
C PHE A 113 9.44 6.70 -4.43
N ARG A 114 9.61 6.32 -3.18
CA ARG A 114 10.87 6.50 -2.42
C ARG A 114 11.20 5.20 -1.67
N PRO A 115 12.46 4.90 -1.39
CA PRO A 115 12.84 3.73 -0.61
C PRO A 115 12.05 3.60 0.69
N LEU A 116 11.62 2.38 1.00
CA LEU A 116 10.86 2.09 2.21
C LEU A 116 11.64 2.47 3.46
N GLU A 117 12.93 2.15 3.48
CA GLU A 117 13.85 2.51 4.55
C GLU A 117 14.52 3.86 4.23
N ASN A 118 14.31 4.85 5.09
CA ASN A 118 14.95 6.14 4.97
C ASN A 118 16.48 5.97 5.11
N GLY A 119 17.24 6.43 4.13
CA GLY A 119 18.71 6.37 4.12
C GLY A 119 19.31 5.26 3.25
N ARG A 120 18.50 4.40 2.62
CA ARG A 120 18.99 3.53 1.55
C ARG A 120 18.81 4.21 0.19
N THR A 121 19.83 4.10 -0.64
CA THR A 121 19.73 4.47 -2.06
C THR A 121 18.95 3.37 -2.80
N SER A 122 18.15 3.76 -3.77
CA SER A 122 17.28 2.91 -4.59
C SER A 122 18.05 2.01 -5.59
N GLU A 123 19.30 1.65 -5.30
CA GLU A 123 20.17 0.92 -6.23
C GLU A 123 20.04 -0.61 -6.16
N MET A 124 19.24 -1.13 -5.24
CA MET A 124 19.04 -2.59 -5.14
C MET A 124 17.93 -3.03 -6.10
N MET A 125 18.23 -4.05 -6.91
CA MET A 125 17.23 -4.75 -7.71
C MET A 125 16.06 -5.21 -6.84
N LEU A 126 14.82 -5.01 -7.33
CA LEU A 126 13.60 -5.31 -6.60
C LEU A 126 13.54 -4.62 -5.23
N SER A 127 13.90 -3.34 -5.18
CA SER A 127 13.81 -2.57 -3.94
C SER A 127 12.37 -2.34 -3.51
N LYS A 128 12.15 -2.33 -2.19
CA LYS A 128 10.86 -2.02 -1.58
C LYS A 128 10.71 -0.50 -1.48
N GLU A 129 9.64 0.02 -2.06
CA GLU A 129 9.37 1.45 -2.16
C GLU A 129 8.03 1.82 -1.52
N LYS A 130 7.84 3.10 -1.23
CA LYS A 130 6.58 3.67 -0.77
C LYS A 130 6.30 4.98 -1.47
N ALA A 131 5.05 5.21 -1.84
CA ALA A 131 4.55 6.51 -2.25
C ALA A 131 3.75 7.16 -1.14
N ARG A 132 3.83 8.48 -1.06
CA ARG A 132 3.03 9.32 -0.19
C ARG A 132 2.93 10.72 -0.77
N LEU A 133 1.84 11.42 -0.49
CA LEU A 133 1.72 12.84 -0.78
C LEU A 133 2.73 13.65 0.03
N SER A 134 3.32 14.64 -0.62
CA SER A 134 4.20 15.65 -0.01
C SER A 134 3.43 16.96 0.14
N ASN A 135 3.85 17.79 1.11
CA ASN A 135 3.39 19.19 1.22
C ASN A 135 1.89 19.40 1.50
N ARG A 136 1.27 18.53 2.32
CA ARG A 136 -0.10 18.79 2.80
C ARG A 136 -0.12 19.97 3.78
N PRO A 137 -1.12 20.89 3.66
CA PRO A 137 -1.11 22.13 4.43
C PRO A 137 -1.42 21.96 5.93
N ARG A 138 -2.18 20.92 6.31
CA ARG A 138 -2.65 20.72 7.70
C ARG A 138 -1.77 19.73 8.47
N HIS A 139 -1.44 18.61 7.85
CA HIS A 139 -0.62 17.54 8.42
C HIS A 139 0.04 16.73 7.32
N ALA A 140 1.07 15.96 7.65
CA ALA A 140 1.65 15.02 6.69
C ALA A 140 0.64 13.92 6.36
N SER A 141 0.47 13.58 5.08
CA SER A 141 -0.38 12.46 4.68
C SER A 141 0.02 11.19 5.42
N TRP A 142 -0.96 10.47 5.92
CA TRP A 142 -0.81 9.13 6.51
C TRP A 142 -0.96 8.01 5.51
N LEU A 143 -1.45 8.29 4.28
CA LEU A 143 -1.55 7.29 3.24
C LEU A 143 -0.16 6.83 2.79
N ARG A 144 -0.02 5.54 2.63
CA ARG A 144 1.19 4.89 2.11
C ARG A 144 0.80 3.83 1.11
N LEU A 145 1.27 3.97 -0.12
CA LEU A 145 1.17 2.95 -1.14
C LEU A 145 2.52 2.26 -1.26
N TYR A 146 2.53 0.93 -1.24
CA TYR A 146 3.75 0.13 -1.23
C TYR A 146 3.94 -0.59 -2.56
N ALA A 147 5.17 -0.57 -3.06
CA ALA A 147 5.52 -1.17 -4.34
C ALA A 147 6.90 -1.81 -4.34
N ILE A 148 7.13 -2.70 -5.28
CA ILE A 148 8.45 -3.19 -5.67
C ILE A 148 8.89 -2.45 -6.93
N LYS A 149 10.07 -1.89 -6.90
CA LYS A 149 10.73 -1.30 -8.07
C LYS A 149 11.38 -2.40 -8.89
N LEU A 150 11.01 -2.51 -10.15
CA LEU A 150 11.62 -3.43 -11.11
C LEU A 150 12.84 -2.77 -11.78
N ASN A 151 12.63 -1.60 -12.35
CA ASN A 151 13.61 -0.74 -12.98
C ASN A 151 13.30 0.74 -12.67
N PRO A 152 14.19 1.70 -12.97
CA PRO A 152 13.87 3.11 -12.88
C PRO A 152 12.54 3.43 -13.60
N GLY A 153 11.60 4.02 -12.87
CA GLY A 153 10.28 4.37 -13.38
C GLY A 153 9.28 3.20 -13.50
N ILE A 154 9.64 1.95 -13.18
CA ILE A 154 8.76 0.77 -13.33
C ILE A 154 8.50 0.11 -11.99
N TYR A 155 7.20 -0.04 -11.64
CA TYR A 155 6.78 -0.47 -10.31
C TYR A 155 5.64 -1.50 -10.32
N VAL A 156 5.64 -2.35 -9.29
CA VAL A 156 4.55 -3.29 -8.98
C VAL A 156 3.98 -2.97 -7.59
N ILE A 157 2.75 -2.48 -7.53
CA ILE A 157 2.05 -2.15 -6.29
C ILE A 157 1.65 -3.46 -5.59
N SER A 158 1.99 -3.57 -4.30
CA SER A 158 1.66 -4.72 -3.46
C SER A 158 0.52 -4.46 -2.48
N GLY A 159 0.19 -3.21 -2.20
CA GLY A 159 -0.84 -2.78 -1.25
C GLY A 159 -0.63 -1.38 -0.73
N GLY A 160 -1.36 -1.04 0.32
CA GLY A 160 -1.25 0.27 0.97
C GLY A 160 -1.85 0.26 2.36
N ALA A 161 -1.55 1.29 3.14
CA ALA A 161 -2.06 1.44 4.50
C ALA A 161 -2.22 2.91 4.91
N ILE A 162 -3.14 3.13 5.85
CA ILE A 162 -3.19 4.33 6.67
C ILE A 162 -2.19 4.15 7.82
N LYS A 163 -1.10 4.91 7.80
CA LYS A 163 -0.01 4.81 8.78
C LYS A 163 -0.03 5.97 9.76
N LEU A 164 -0.61 5.74 10.94
CA LEU A 164 -0.73 6.76 12.00
C LEU A 164 0.45 6.76 12.98
N THR A 165 1.25 5.70 13.03
CA THR A 165 2.38 5.53 13.96
C THR A 165 3.74 5.82 13.32
N ARG A 166 4.81 5.82 14.12
CA ARG A 166 6.16 6.11 13.61
C ARG A 166 6.70 4.99 12.73
N THR A 167 6.49 3.74 13.14
CA THR A 167 6.97 2.56 12.40
C THR A 167 5.82 1.68 11.94
N MET A 168 6.04 0.83 10.96
CA MET A 168 5.02 -0.12 10.46
C MET A 168 4.78 -1.28 11.42
N GLN A 169 5.74 -1.56 12.29
CA GLN A 169 5.71 -2.69 13.22
C GLN A 169 4.83 -2.40 14.44
N GLU A 170 4.43 -1.16 14.67
CA GLU A 170 3.63 -0.76 15.83
C GLU A 170 2.16 -1.17 15.72
N ARG A 171 1.65 -1.41 14.50
CA ARG A 171 0.26 -1.80 14.28
C ARG A 171 0.15 -2.96 13.31
N GLU A 172 -0.79 -3.84 13.61
CA GLU A 172 -0.97 -5.10 12.87
C GLU A 172 -1.31 -4.87 11.39
N HIS A 173 -2.19 -3.90 11.09
CA HIS A 173 -2.57 -3.60 9.70
C HIS A 173 -1.39 -3.14 8.85
N THR A 174 -0.47 -2.34 9.40
CA THR A 174 0.73 -1.92 8.69
C THR A 174 1.79 -3.03 8.62
N LEU A 175 1.86 -3.90 9.63
CA LEU A 175 2.73 -5.07 9.61
C LEU A 175 2.30 -6.07 8.52
N ILE A 176 1.00 -6.30 8.34
CA ILE A 176 0.45 -7.14 7.25
C ILE A 176 0.88 -6.61 5.89
N GLU A 177 0.84 -5.31 5.66
CA GLU A 177 1.27 -4.72 4.38
C GLU A 177 2.78 -4.87 4.16
N LEU A 178 3.59 -4.80 5.22
CA LEU A 178 5.02 -5.08 5.14
C LEU A 178 5.29 -6.56 4.76
N GLU A 179 4.52 -7.49 5.33
CA GLU A 179 4.59 -8.92 5.00
C GLU A 179 4.15 -9.20 3.56
N LYS A 180 3.10 -8.54 3.07
CA LYS A 180 2.67 -8.62 1.67
C LYS A 180 3.75 -8.13 0.71
N LEU A 181 4.33 -6.98 1.00
CA LEU A 181 5.40 -6.39 0.20
C LEU A 181 6.60 -7.33 0.09
N GLU A 182 7.02 -7.94 1.19
CA GLU A 182 8.12 -8.90 1.20
C GLU A 182 7.78 -10.17 0.42
N LYS A 183 6.54 -10.68 0.50
CA LYS A 183 6.11 -11.85 -0.26
C LYS A 183 6.08 -11.61 -1.77
N VAL A 184 5.59 -10.45 -2.19
CA VAL A 184 5.64 -10.09 -3.61
C VAL A 184 7.08 -10.09 -4.09
N ARG A 185 7.98 -9.49 -3.32
CA ARG A 185 9.41 -9.49 -3.65
C ARG A 185 9.98 -10.90 -3.74
N GLN A 186 9.69 -11.76 -2.75
CA GLN A 186 10.16 -13.15 -2.74
C GLN A 186 9.59 -13.96 -3.92
N TYR A 187 8.32 -13.76 -4.26
CA TYR A 187 7.70 -14.40 -5.40
C TYR A 187 8.39 -14.00 -6.71
N LEU A 188 8.65 -12.73 -6.93
CA LEU A 188 9.36 -12.23 -8.11
C LEU A 188 10.76 -12.84 -8.20
N VAL A 189 11.53 -12.80 -7.11
CA VAL A 189 12.89 -13.40 -7.05
C VAL A 189 12.86 -14.91 -7.33
N ALA A 190 11.91 -15.64 -6.72
CA ALA A 190 11.79 -17.09 -6.89
C ALA A 190 11.44 -17.49 -8.33
N ASN A 191 10.79 -16.59 -9.08
CA ASN A 191 10.48 -16.77 -10.51
C ASN A 191 11.53 -16.17 -11.45
N GLY A 192 12.70 -15.80 -10.92
CA GLY A 192 13.83 -15.33 -11.72
C GLY A 192 13.72 -13.87 -12.21
N VAL A 193 12.79 -13.10 -11.65
CA VAL A 193 12.65 -11.67 -11.99
C VAL A 193 13.81 -10.88 -11.39
N VAL A 194 14.51 -10.15 -12.23
CA VAL A 194 15.62 -9.27 -11.83
C VAL A 194 15.41 -7.84 -12.35
N ASP A 195 14.56 -7.67 -13.36
CA ASP A 195 14.24 -6.42 -14.06
C ASP A 195 12.84 -6.49 -14.69
N ASP A 196 12.48 -5.48 -15.46
CA ASP A 196 11.19 -5.42 -16.18
C ASP A 196 11.13 -6.41 -17.37
N ASP A 197 12.24 -6.72 -18.03
CA ASP A 197 12.26 -7.70 -19.12
C ASP A 197 11.92 -9.09 -18.59
N SER A 198 12.58 -9.54 -17.53
CA SER A 198 12.30 -10.82 -16.87
C SER A 198 10.91 -10.86 -16.21
N PHE A 199 10.40 -9.71 -15.74
CA PHE A 199 9.02 -9.58 -15.28
C PHE A 199 8.02 -9.75 -16.43
N ASN A 200 8.27 -9.10 -17.57
CA ASN A 200 7.43 -9.25 -18.76
C ASN A 200 7.39 -10.71 -19.26
N ASP A 201 8.46 -11.47 -19.09
CA ASP A 201 8.49 -12.90 -19.42
C ASP A 201 7.66 -13.74 -18.42
N LEU A 202 7.62 -13.37 -17.15
CA LEU A 202 6.81 -14.03 -16.12
C LEU A 202 5.30 -13.88 -16.36
N ILE A 203 4.85 -12.75 -16.90
CA ILE A 203 3.43 -12.42 -17.05
C ILE A 203 2.84 -12.77 -18.42
N LYS A 204 3.63 -13.26 -19.36
CA LYS A 204 3.18 -13.79 -20.67
C LYS A 204 2.48 -15.14 -20.52
#